data_b9d6d6b0a120637d489b2e3a0b998c2c
#
_entry.id   b9d6d6b0a120637d489b2e3a0b998c2c
#
_cell.length_a   1.000
_cell.length_b   1.000
_cell.length_c   1.000
_cell.angle_alpha   90.00
_cell.angle_beta   90.00
_cell.angle_gamma   90.00
#
_symmetry.space_group_name_H-M   'P 1'
#
loop_
_entity.id
_entity.type
_entity.pdbx_description
1 polymer ?
#
loop_
_entity_poly.entity_id
_entity_poly.type
_entity_poly.pdbx_seq_one_letter_code
_entity_poly.pdbx_strand_id
1 'polypeptide(L)'
;MTNAAKFLFETDFRQPKPNTQTLAAVEEAEARGYMRGLNDGQRQAQAEAQAHLAAAMERLAQAASTMLGELDRHQAETEALAVDFALTLGRKIAGAAMARDPMASIAEAAAQSLQHLRGVPHLAVRVNERLVEQVDALLQRMARERGFEGRLITFGDPDITPGDVRLEWADGGVVRDQSRIEEAVSQILNDSF
;
A
#
# COMPACT_ATOMS: atom_id res chain seq x y z
N MET A 1 -98.19 -27.97 -43.05
CA MET A 1 -98.65 -26.68 -42.49
C MET A 1 -97.78 -26.36 -41.30
N THR A 2 -96.73 -25.54 -41.49
CA THR A 2 -95.76 -25.16 -40.48
C THR A 2 -96.35 -24.00 -39.63
N ASN A 3 -96.61 -24.24 -38.35
CA ASN A 3 -97.08 -23.23 -37.42
C ASN A 3 -95.88 -22.32 -37.03
N ALA A 4 -95.76 -21.14 -37.63
CA ALA A 4 -94.78 -20.13 -37.28
C ALA A 4 -95.23 -19.52 -35.93
N ALA A 5 -94.51 -19.81 -34.84
CA ALA A 5 -94.64 -19.16 -33.56
C ALA A 5 -94.31 -17.66 -33.70
N LYS A 6 -95.27 -16.78 -33.41
CA LYS A 6 -95.10 -15.34 -33.40
C LYS A 6 -94.12 -14.98 -32.26
N PHE A 7 -93.01 -14.41 -32.62
CA PHE A 7 -92.03 -13.87 -31.67
C PHE A 7 -92.62 -12.58 -31.04
N LEU A 8 -92.94 -12.60 -29.75
CA LEU A 8 -93.51 -11.50 -28.98
C LEU A 8 -92.38 -10.74 -28.34
N PHE A 9 -91.97 -9.62 -28.93
CA PHE A 9 -90.90 -8.72 -28.47
C PHE A 9 -91.10 -8.19 -27.03
N GLU A 10 -92.30 -8.16 -26.49
CA GLU A 10 -92.59 -7.65 -25.16
C GLU A 10 -92.14 -8.55 -24.00
N THR A 11 -91.79 -9.81 -24.26
CA THR A 11 -91.41 -10.74 -23.20
C THR A 11 -89.92 -10.83 -23.02
N ASP A 12 -89.09 -10.41 -24.02
CA ASP A 12 -87.61 -10.56 -23.98
C ASP A 12 -86.90 -9.40 -23.33
N PHE A 13 -87.55 -8.26 -23.09
CA PHE A 13 -86.93 -7.08 -22.48
C PHE A 13 -87.31 -6.81 -21.02
N ARG A 14 -88.01 -7.77 -20.34
CA ARG A 14 -88.16 -7.69 -18.90
C ARG A 14 -86.84 -8.15 -18.30
N GLN A 15 -85.99 -7.17 -17.96
CA GLN A 15 -84.89 -7.49 -17.07
C GLN A 15 -85.40 -8.25 -15.86
N PRO A 16 -84.93 -9.48 -15.58
CA PRO A 16 -85.32 -10.18 -14.37
C PRO A 16 -85.02 -9.30 -13.18
N LYS A 17 -85.99 -9.01 -12.34
CA LYS A 17 -85.75 -8.31 -11.06
C LYS A 17 -84.61 -9.05 -10.37
N PRO A 18 -83.48 -8.35 -9.99
CA PRO A 18 -82.42 -9.04 -9.35
C PRO A 18 -82.93 -9.76 -8.12
N ASN A 19 -82.74 -11.07 -8.10
CA ASN A 19 -83.11 -11.87 -6.95
C ASN A 19 -82.27 -11.42 -5.76
N THR A 20 -82.84 -11.31 -4.57
CA THR A 20 -82.12 -10.91 -3.34
C THR A 20 -80.81 -11.71 -3.12
N GLN A 21 -80.80 -12.98 -3.56
CA GLN A 21 -79.62 -13.85 -3.52
C GLN A 21 -78.53 -13.43 -4.50
N THR A 22 -78.88 -12.87 -5.67
CA THR A 22 -77.88 -12.37 -6.63
C THR A 22 -77.31 -11.06 -6.17
N LEU A 23 -78.09 -10.18 -5.52
CA LEU A 23 -77.56 -8.93 -4.94
C LEU A 23 -76.58 -9.21 -3.79
N ALA A 24 -76.94 -10.10 -2.87
CA ALA A 24 -76.05 -10.51 -1.78
C ALA A 24 -74.72 -11.17 -2.28
N ALA A 25 -74.85 -11.99 -3.33
CA ALA A 25 -73.62 -12.58 -3.95
C ALA A 25 -72.69 -11.54 -4.64
N VAL A 26 -73.26 -10.48 -5.23
CA VAL A 26 -72.53 -9.38 -5.81
C VAL A 26 -71.82 -8.56 -4.71
N GLU A 27 -72.54 -8.17 -3.64
CA GLU A 27 -71.93 -7.45 -2.50
C GLU A 27 -70.83 -8.25 -1.84
N GLU A 28 -71.02 -9.57 -1.67
CA GLU A 28 -69.98 -10.44 -1.13
C GLU A 28 -68.73 -10.56 -2.08
N ALA A 29 -68.98 -10.62 -3.40
CA ALA A 29 -67.89 -10.63 -4.40
C ALA A 29 -67.11 -9.30 -4.43
N GLU A 30 -67.83 -8.17 -4.32
CA GLU A 30 -67.23 -6.84 -4.20
C GLU A 30 -66.36 -6.70 -2.92
N ALA A 31 -66.91 -7.11 -1.77
CA ALA A 31 -66.20 -7.11 -0.50
C ALA A 31 -64.92 -7.99 -0.54
N ARG A 32 -65.02 -9.19 -1.11
CA ARG A 32 -63.88 -10.08 -1.32
C ARG A 32 -62.85 -9.48 -2.28
N GLY A 33 -63.31 -8.86 -3.38
CA GLY A 33 -62.47 -8.16 -4.34
C GLY A 33 -61.70 -6.99 -3.70
N TYR A 34 -62.42 -6.18 -2.91
CA TYR A 34 -61.79 -5.06 -2.17
C TYR A 34 -60.74 -5.53 -1.16
N MET A 35 -61.08 -6.53 -0.34
CA MET A 35 -60.13 -7.08 0.65
C MET A 35 -58.89 -7.72 -0.01
N ARG A 36 -59.09 -8.41 -1.15
CA ARG A 36 -57.99 -8.95 -1.93
C ARG A 36 -57.10 -7.84 -2.49
N GLY A 37 -57.67 -6.81 -3.13
CA GLY A 37 -56.95 -5.68 -3.66
C GLY A 37 -56.18 -4.92 -2.58
N LEU A 38 -56.77 -4.74 -1.38
CA LEU A 38 -56.09 -4.11 -0.25
C LEU A 38 -54.85 -4.93 0.22
N ASN A 39 -55.03 -6.25 0.39
CA ASN A 39 -53.97 -7.14 0.79
C ASN A 39 -52.84 -7.21 -0.27
N ASP A 40 -53.20 -7.30 -1.54
CA ASP A 40 -52.22 -7.33 -2.64
C ASP A 40 -51.49 -6.00 -2.74
N GLY A 41 -52.17 -4.86 -2.62
CA GLY A 41 -51.55 -3.53 -2.58
C GLY A 41 -50.60 -3.35 -1.40
N GLN A 42 -50.99 -3.83 -0.19
CA GLN A 42 -50.10 -3.79 0.98
C GLN A 42 -48.86 -4.65 0.78
N ARG A 43 -49.00 -5.87 0.25
CA ARG A 43 -47.88 -6.77 -0.03
C ARG A 43 -46.91 -6.16 -1.08
N GLN A 44 -47.48 -5.58 -2.14
CA GLN A 44 -46.73 -4.94 -3.18
C GLN A 44 -45.96 -3.73 -2.63
N ALA A 45 -46.62 -2.83 -1.90
CA ALA A 45 -45.98 -1.67 -1.30
C ALA A 45 -44.85 -2.06 -0.32
N GLN A 46 -45.07 -3.13 0.47
CA GLN A 46 -44.07 -3.66 1.38
C GLN A 46 -42.85 -4.26 0.64
N ALA A 47 -43.11 -5.01 -0.44
CA ALA A 47 -42.06 -5.58 -1.28
C ALA A 47 -41.22 -4.47 -1.97
N GLU A 48 -41.90 -3.45 -2.50
CA GLU A 48 -41.23 -2.29 -3.10
C GLU A 48 -40.37 -1.52 -2.07
N ALA A 49 -40.92 -1.28 -0.87
CA ALA A 49 -40.16 -0.63 0.20
C ALA A 49 -38.92 -1.43 0.62
N GLN A 50 -39.07 -2.77 0.73
CA GLN A 50 -37.92 -3.66 1.03
C GLN A 50 -36.88 -3.65 -0.10
N ALA A 51 -37.31 -3.67 -1.37
CA ALA A 51 -36.40 -3.59 -2.52
C ALA A 51 -35.64 -2.26 -2.55
N HIS A 52 -36.31 -1.14 -2.28
CA HIS A 52 -35.68 0.17 -2.18
C HIS A 52 -34.67 0.24 -1.03
N LEU A 53 -35.01 -0.32 0.13
CA LEU A 53 -34.09 -0.37 1.27
C LEU A 53 -32.87 -1.23 0.95
N ALA A 54 -33.07 -2.41 0.37
CA ALA A 54 -31.97 -3.29 -0.04
C ALA A 54 -31.02 -2.60 -1.06
N ALA A 55 -31.58 -1.94 -2.06
CA ALA A 55 -30.80 -1.18 -3.05
C ALA A 55 -30.05 0.00 -2.43
N ALA A 56 -30.63 0.67 -1.43
CA ALA A 56 -29.96 1.75 -0.72
C ALA A 56 -28.80 1.22 0.14
N MET A 57 -28.99 0.09 0.83
CA MET A 57 -27.94 -0.57 1.61
C MET A 57 -26.79 -1.05 0.72
N GLU A 58 -27.07 -1.62 -0.44
CA GLU A 58 -26.06 -2.05 -1.41
C GLU A 58 -25.22 -0.87 -1.88
N ARG A 59 -25.85 0.26 -2.25
CA ARG A 59 -25.12 1.47 -2.65
C ARG A 59 -24.26 2.01 -1.53
N LEU A 60 -24.75 2.00 -0.30
CA LEU A 60 -24.00 2.44 0.87
C LEU A 60 -22.78 1.54 1.12
N ALA A 61 -22.97 0.21 1.06
CA ALA A 61 -21.88 -0.75 1.22
C ALA A 61 -20.80 -0.57 0.14
N GLN A 62 -21.22 -0.35 -1.11
CA GLN A 62 -20.31 -0.13 -2.22
C GLN A 62 -19.53 1.20 -2.09
N ALA A 63 -20.20 2.27 -1.68
CA ALA A 63 -19.57 3.56 -1.42
C ALA A 63 -18.56 3.48 -0.26
N ALA A 64 -18.91 2.79 0.82
CA ALA A 64 -18.02 2.56 1.95
C ALA A 64 -16.79 1.74 1.55
N SER A 65 -16.96 0.67 0.77
CA SER A 65 -15.85 -0.14 0.27
C SER A 65 -14.90 0.66 -0.62
N THR A 66 -15.45 1.48 -1.52
CA THR A 66 -14.65 2.36 -2.38
C THR A 66 -13.85 3.37 -1.56
N MET A 67 -14.51 4.00 -0.58
CA MET A 67 -13.87 4.98 0.31
C MET A 67 -12.75 4.38 1.15
N LEU A 68 -12.94 3.16 1.68
CA LEU A 68 -11.90 2.44 2.41
C LEU A 68 -10.70 2.11 1.51
N GLY A 69 -10.94 1.63 0.29
CA GLY A 69 -9.87 1.35 -0.67
C GLY A 69 -9.09 2.61 -1.09
N GLU A 70 -9.76 3.76 -1.22
CA GLU A 70 -9.10 5.04 -1.47
C GLU A 70 -8.26 5.52 -0.27
N LEU A 71 -8.75 5.29 0.95
CA LEU A 71 -8.02 5.61 2.18
C LEU A 71 -6.74 4.77 2.30
N ASP A 72 -6.84 3.45 2.10
CA ASP A 72 -5.70 2.54 2.13
C ASP A 72 -4.64 2.93 1.08
N ARG A 73 -5.09 3.25 -0.14
CA ARG A 73 -4.19 3.71 -1.21
C ARG A 73 -3.48 5.02 -0.84
N HIS A 74 -4.24 5.99 -0.31
CA HIS A 74 -3.67 7.28 0.09
C HIS A 74 -2.67 7.15 1.25
N GLN A 75 -2.95 6.23 2.18
CA GLN A 75 -2.02 5.91 3.26
C GLN A 75 -0.73 5.32 2.72
N ALA A 76 -0.80 4.32 1.84
CA ALA A 76 0.38 3.71 1.21
C ALA A 76 1.21 4.73 0.40
N GLU A 77 0.56 5.62 -0.36
CA GLU A 77 1.24 6.71 -1.08
C GLU A 77 1.96 7.66 -0.11
N THR A 78 1.33 8.01 1.01
CA THR A 78 1.91 8.90 2.02
C THR A 78 3.12 8.26 2.70
N GLU A 79 3.05 6.98 3.03
CA GLU A 79 4.16 6.21 3.59
C GLU A 79 5.34 6.13 2.62
N ALA A 80 5.08 5.83 1.34
CA ALA A 80 6.13 5.80 0.31
C ALA A 80 6.82 7.16 0.13
N LEU A 81 6.06 8.26 0.12
CA LEU A 81 6.62 9.62 0.05
C LEU A 81 7.45 9.96 1.30
N ALA A 82 7.02 9.54 2.48
CA ALA A 82 7.76 9.76 3.72
C ALA A 82 9.10 9.01 3.73
N VAL A 83 9.14 7.78 3.24
CA VAL A 83 10.36 6.98 3.10
C VAL A 83 11.32 7.63 2.09
N ASP A 84 10.84 8.03 0.92
CA ASP A 84 11.67 8.71 -0.09
C ASP A 84 12.25 10.02 0.42
N PHE A 85 11.45 10.81 1.12
CA PHE A 85 11.91 12.03 1.78
C PHE A 85 12.98 11.75 2.82
N ALA A 86 12.80 10.73 3.68
CA ALA A 86 13.77 10.36 4.70
C ALA A 86 15.09 9.89 4.10
N LEU A 87 15.05 9.08 3.03
CA LEU A 87 16.23 8.65 2.28
C LEU A 87 16.98 9.85 1.67
N THR A 88 16.25 10.73 1.01
CA THR A 88 16.84 11.92 0.38
C THR A 88 17.50 12.83 1.40
N LEU A 89 16.84 13.04 2.55
CA LEU A 89 17.40 13.82 3.65
C LEU A 89 18.62 13.15 4.26
N GLY A 90 18.55 11.85 4.51
CA GLY A 90 19.66 11.04 5.02
C GLY A 90 20.90 11.11 4.13
N ARG A 91 20.73 10.95 2.82
CA ARG A 91 21.81 11.10 1.83
C ARG A 91 22.45 12.49 1.88
N LYS A 92 21.65 13.54 1.93
CA LYS A 92 22.17 14.92 2.02
C LYS A 92 22.95 15.16 3.31
N ILE A 93 22.45 14.68 4.44
CA ILE A 93 23.14 14.84 5.72
C ILE A 93 24.45 14.05 5.75
N ALA A 94 24.42 12.78 5.33
CA ALA A 94 25.62 11.95 5.28
C ALA A 94 26.68 12.52 4.33
N GLY A 95 26.29 12.91 3.12
CA GLY A 95 27.19 13.55 2.15
C GLY A 95 27.80 14.86 2.66
N ALA A 96 27.01 15.71 3.32
CA ALA A 96 27.50 16.95 3.92
C ALA A 96 28.45 16.69 5.10
N ALA A 97 28.19 15.68 5.93
CA ALA A 97 29.06 15.29 7.03
C ALA A 97 30.41 14.76 6.52
N MET A 98 30.37 13.88 5.51
CA MET A 98 31.61 13.34 4.89
C MET A 98 32.41 14.40 4.15
N ALA A 99 31.77 15.33 3.45
CA ALA A 99 32.45 16.44 2.80
C ALA A 99 33.16 17.37 3.79
N ARG A 100 32.61 17.52 5.00
CA ARG A 100 33.19 18.36 6.05
C ARG A 100 34.34 17.68 6.77
N ASP A 101 34.26 16.38 7.03
CA ASP A 101 35.29 15.59 7.72
C ASP A 101 35.42 14.19 7.14
N PRO A 102 36.07 14.04 5.98
CA PRO A 102 36.26 12.74 5.36
C PRO A 102 37.19 11.82 6.18
N MET A 103 38.04 12.40 7.04
CA MET A 103 38.98 11.64 7.85
C MET A 103 38.30 10.86 8.96
N ALA A 104 37.22 11.38 9.54
CA ALA A 104 36.48 10.70 10.61
C ALA A 104 35.92 9.32 10.14
N SER A 105 35.37 9.27 8.94
CA SER A 105 34.82 8.03 8.37
C SER A 105 35.92 6.99 8.09
N ILE A 106 37.06 7.43 7.58
CA ILE A 106 38.20 6.56 7.31
C ILE A 106 38.81 6.06 8.63
N ALA A 107 38.91 6.93 9.64
CA ALA A 107 39.41 6.57 10.97
C ALA A 107 38.52 5.50 11.63
N GLU A 108 37.23 5.63 11.51
CA GLU A 108 36.27 4.66 12.08
C GLU A 108 36.41 3.29 11.40
N ALA A 109 36.39 3.24 10.06
CA ALA A 109 36.55 2.01 9.31
C ALA A 109 37.90 1.32 9.61
N ALA A 110 38.99 2.10 9.69
CA ALA A 110 40.28 1.59 10.06
C ALA A 110 40.32 1.08 11.51
N ALA A 111 39.67 1.79 12.44
CA ALA A 111 39.58 1.38 13.84
C ALA A 111 38.92 0.03 14.01
N GLN A 112 37.81 -0.19 13.32
CA GLN A 112 37.06 -1.46 13.34
C GLN A 112 37.89 -2.59 12.70
N SER A 113 38.52 -2.33 11.56
CA SER A 113 39.35 -3.33 10.85
C SER A 113 40.59 -3.74 11.65
N LEU A 114 41.35 -2.81 12.19
CA LEU A 114 42.58 -3.06 12.94
C LEU A 114 42.34 -3.92 14.21
N GLN A 115 41.12 -3.94 14.77
CA GLN A 115 40.82 -4.82 15.92
C GLN A 115 40.90 -6.31 15.58
N HIS A 116 40.68 -6.64 14.31
CA HIS A 116 40.58 -8.02 13.83
C HIS A 116 41.86 -8.49 13.11
N LEU A 117 42.80 -7.58 12.83
CA LEU A 117 44.02 -7.84 12.04
C LEU A 117 45.22 -8.28 12.91
N ARG A 118 45.06 -9.35 13.70
CA ARG A 118 46.18 -9.91 14.46
C ARG A 118 47.00 -10.87 13.60
N GLY A 119 48.31 -10.65 13.50
CA GLY A 119 49.18 -11.54 12.76
C GLY A 119 49.16 -11.39 11.24
N VAL A 120 48.51 -10.36 10.73
CA VAL A 120 48.43 -10.05 9.30
C VAL A 120 49.75 -9.33 8.88
N PRO A 121 50.50 -9.87 7.88
CA PRO A 121 51.81 -9.31 7.53
C PRO A 121 51.73 -8.00 6.75
N HIS A 122 50.64 -7.77 5.99
CA HIS A 122 50.47 -6.61 5.14
C HIS A 122 49.02 -6.12 5.17
N LEU A 123 48.86 -4.80 5.25
CA LEU A 123 47.59 -4.11 5.09
C LEU A 123 47.73 -3.06 3.98
N ALA A 124 47.02 -3.27 2.88
CA ALA A 124 46.91 -2.29 1.80
C ALA A 124 45.66 -1.44 2.03
N VAL A 125 45.82 -0.12 1.94
CA VAL A 125 44.73 0.83 2.12
C VAL A 125 44.61 1.70 0.88
N ARG A 126 43.47 1.72 0.25
CA ARG A 126 43.16 2.58 -0.90
C ARG A 126 42.22 3.68 -0.50
N VAL A 127 42.55 4.90 -0.81
CA VAL A 127 41.76 6.10 -0.48
C VAL A 127 41.87 7.12 -1.61
N ASN A 128 41.04 8.16 -1.56
CA ASN A 128 41.18 9.25 -2.53
C ASN A 128 42.61 9.80 -2.53
N GLU A 129 43.17 10.07 -3.72
CA GLU A 129 44.53 10.52 -3.91
C GLU A 129 44.92 11.77 -3.10
N ARG A 130 43.96 12.68 -2.86
CA ARG A 130 44.15 13.92 -2.10
C ARG A 130 44.34 13.70 -0.60
N LEU A 131 43.94 12.54 -0.09
CA LEU A 131 43.95 12.22 1.33
C LEU A 131 45.07 11.25 1.74
N VAL A 132 45.88 10.76 0.78
CA VAL A 132 46.89 9.71 1.00
C VAL A 132 47.82 10.06 2.16
N GLU A 133 48.42 11.24 2.17
CA GLU A 133 49.38 11.65 3.20
C GLU A 133 48.74 11.72 4.59
N GLN A 134 47.53 12.29 4.67
CA GLN A 134 46.83 12.45 5.93
C GLN A 134 46.37 11.10 6.48
N VAL A 135 45.86 10.21 5.60
CA VAL A 135 45.41 8.87 5.95
C VAL A 135 46.59 8.00 6.37
N ASP A 136 47.72 8.06 5.65
CA ASP A 136 48.92 7.30 6.01
C ASP A 136 49.41 7.67 7.41
N ALA A 137 49.52 8.95 7.72
CA ALA A 137 49.93 9.43 9.04
C ALA A 137 48.97 8.99 10.14
N LEU A 138 47.64 9.05 9.87
CA LEU A 138 46.62 8.59 10.79
C LEU A 138 46.71 7.08 11.07
N LEU A 139 46.80 6.29 10.00
CA LEU A 139 46.83 4.83 10.08
C LEU A 139 48.10 4.30 10.76
N GLN A 140 49.26 4.90 10.47
CA GLN A 140 50.48 4.55 11.15
C GLN A 140 50.46 4.83 12.65
N ARG A 141 49.78 5.90 13.08
CA ARG A 141 49.57 6.19 14.50
C ARG A 141 48.64 5.14 15.12
N MET A 142 47.48 4.88 14.48
CA MET A 142 46.50 3.93 14.96
C MET A 142 47.06 2.49 15.02
N ALA A 143 47.86 2.10 14.03
CA ALA A 143 48.54 0.80 13.98
C ALA A 143 49.47 0.61 15.18
N ARG A 144 50.30 1.64 15.48
CA ARG A 144 51.22 1.62 16.64
C ARG A 144 50.42 1.53 17.97
N GLU A 145 49.38 2.33 18.12
CA GLU A 145 48.55 2.34 19.33
C GLU A 145 47.87 0.99 19.61
N ARG A 146 47.59 0.22 18.55
CA ARG A 146 46.91 -1.09 18.62
C ARG A 146 47.86 -2.30 18.50
N GLY A 147 49.18 -2.05 18.42
CA GLY A 147 50.15 -3.14 18.35
C GLY A 147 50.12 -3.91 17.04
N PHE A 148 49.72 -3.27 15.94
CA PHE A 148 49.81 -3.87 14.60
C PHE A 148 51.25 -3.84 14.13
N GLU A 149 51.84 -5.02 13.93
CA GLU A 149 53.27 -5.20 13.53
C GLU A 149 53.44 -5.40 12.03
N GLY A 150 52.36 -5.52 11.28
CA GLY A 150 52.37 -5.71 9.84
C GLY A 150 52.77 -4.46 9.07
N ARG A 151 53.12 -4.62 7.81
CA ARG A 151 53.45 -3.51 6.91
C ARG A 151 52.16 -2.84 6.41
N LEU A 152 52.02 -1.55 6.63
CA LEU A 152 50.94 -0.73 6.13
C LEU A 152 51.39 -0.01 4.85
N ILE A 153 50.54 -0.05 3.80
CA ILE A 153 50.81 0.58 2.51
C ILE A 153 49.56 1.33 2.08
N THR A 154 49.67 2.65 1.92
CA THR A 154 48.56 3.50 1.49
C THR A 154 48.68 3.84 0.02
N PHE A 155 47.62 3.63 -0.76
CA PHE A 155 47.54 3.94 -2.18
C PHE A 155 46.51 5.02 -2.44
N GLY A 156 46.80 5.94 -3.35
CA GLY A 156 45.84 6.90 -3.89
C GLY A 156 45.12 6.30 -5.07
N ASP A 157 43.81 6.51 -5.08
CA ASP A 157 42.91 6.10 -6.16
C ASP A 157 41.94 7.26 -6.45
N PRO A 158 41.97 7.84 -7.67
CA PRO A 158 41.14 8.97 -8.03
C PRO A 158 39.64 8.61 -8.10
N ASP A 159 39.32 7.31 -8.27
CA ASP A 159 37.95 6.83 -8.37
C ASP A 159 37.29 6.64 -7.00
N ILE A 160 38.07 6.69 -5.91
CA ILE A 160 37.54 6.61 -4.55
C ILE A 160 37.08 7.99 -4.08
N THR A 161 35.85 8.09 -3.65
CA THR A 161 35.27 9.33 -3.12
C THR A 161 35.93 9.72 -1.79
N PRO A 162 36.23 11.02 -1.52
CA PRO A 162 36.72 11.45 -0.22
C PRO A 162 35.83 10.98 0.94
N GLY A 163 36.40 10.25 1.90
CA GLY A 163 35.72 9.64 3.02
C GLY A 163 35.42 8.15 2.84
N ASP A 164 35.52 7.62 1.62
CA ASP A 164 35.49 6.20 1.35
C ASP A 164 36.87 5.59 1.48
N VAL A 165 36.93 4.30 1.81
CA VAL A 165 38.18 3.58 2.00
C VAL A 165 38.02 2.10 1.68
N ARG A 166 39.07 1.51 1.11
CA ARG A 166 39.19 0.06 0.93
C ARG A 166 40.42 -0.43 1.66
N LEU A 167 40.23 -1.36 2.58
CA LEU A 167 41.25 -2.01 3.36
C LEU A 167 41.34 -3.47 2.88
N GLU A 168 42.55 -3.90 2.48
CA GLU A 168 42.76 -5.23 1.90
C GLU A 168 43.94 -5.90 2.61
N TRP A 169 43.80 -7.17 2.96
CA TRP A 169 44.83 -8.03 3.51
C TRP A 169 44.77 -9.42 2.89
N ALA A 170 45.69 -10.33 3.24
CA ALA A 170 45.84 -11.61 2.58
C ALA A 170 44.54 -12.46 2.49
N ASP A 171 43.76 -12.44 3.54
CA ASP A 171 42.60 -13.35 3.67
C ASP A 171 41.25 -12.61 3.56
N GLY A 172 41.23 -11.32 3.18
CA GLY A 172 40.01 -10.56 3.05
C GLY A 172 40.20 -9.06 2.92
N GLY A 173 39.12 -8.33 3.13
CA GLY A 173 39.14 -6.87 3.07
C GLY A 173 37.83 -6.26 3.61
N VAL A 174 37.87 -4.97 3.87
CA VAL A 174 36.73 -4.14 4.22
C VAL A 174 36.66 -2.99 3.24
N VAL A 175 35.46 -2.80 2.68
CA VAL A 175 35.19 -1.66 1.80
C VAL A 175 34.13 -0.80 2.48
N ARG A 176 34.47 0.44 2.73
CA ARG A 176 33.51 1.47 3.08
C ARG A 176 33.30 2.33 1.85
N ASP A 177 32.09 2.23 1.32
CA ASP A 177 31.62 2.90 0.13
C ASP A 177 30.25 3.48 0.42
N GLN A 178 30.13 4.79 0.40
CA GLN A 178 28.92 5.52 0.73
C GLN A 178 27.76 5.14 -0.20
N SER A 179 28.04 4.99 -1.49
CA SER A 179 27.01 4.65 -2.48
C SER A 179 26.40 3.26 -2.21
N ARG A 180 27.24 2.28 -1.87
CA ARG A 180 26.79 0.93 -1.51
C ARG A 180 25.98 0.90 -0.22
N ILE A 181 26.36 1.72 0.77
CA ILE A 181 25.59 1.85 2.01
C ILE A 181 24.22 2.45 1.71
N GLU A 182 24.14 3.47 0.87
CA GLU A 182 22.89 4.10 0.46
C GLU A 182 21.99 3.15 -0.32
N GLU A 183 22.57 2.35 -1.23
CA GLU A 183 21.82 1.31 -1.95
C GLU A 183 21.27 0.24 -1.01
N ALA A 184 22.07 -0.25 -0.07
CA ALA A 184 21.65 -1.25 0.89
C ALA A 184 20.54 -0.73 1.81
N VAL A 185 20.62 0.51 2.29
CA VAL A 185 19.57 1.14 3.08
C VAL A 185 18.29 1.30 2.25
N SER A 186 18.42 1.72 0.99
CA SER A 186 17.26 1.84 0.09
C SER A 186 16.57 0.50 -0.16
N GLN A 187 17.32 -0.57 -0.33
CA GLN A 187 16.76 -1.92 -0.51
C GLN A 187 16.02 -2.39 0.74
N ILE A 188 16.62 -2.26 1.92
CA ILE A 188 16.00 -2.66 3.19
C ILE A 188 14.67 -1.92 3.41
N LEU A 189 14.62 -0.63 3.11
CA LEU A 189 13.40 0.16 3.27
C LEU A 189 12.33 -0.22 2.24
N ASN A 190 12.71 -0.47 0.99
CA ASN A 190 11.76 -0.92 -0.03
C ASN A 190 11.20 -2.34 0.24
N ASP A 191 11.97 -3.20 0.88
CA ASP A 191 11.52 -4.56 1.24
C ASP A 191 10.65 -4.56 2.51
N SER A 192 10.62 -3.46 3.27
CA SER A 192 9.92 -3.37 4.56
C SER A 192 8.51 -2.76 4.45
N PHE A 193 8.16 -2.19 3.31
CA PHE A 193 6.89 -1.54 2.99
C PHE A 193 6.31 -2.02 1.67
#